data_d3a2b9ba5f7d1d6600f5d68672012673
#
_entry.id   d3a2b9ba5f7d1d6600f5d68672012673
#
_cell.length_a   1.000
_cell.length_b   1.000
_cell.length_c   1.000
_cell.angle_alpha   90.00
_cell.angle_beta   90.00
_cell.angle_gamma   90.00
#
_symmetry.space_group_name_H-M   'P 1'
#
loop_
_entity.id
_entity.type
_entity.pdbx_description
1 polymer ?
#
loop_
_entity_poly.entity_id
_entity_poly.type
_entity_poly.pdbx_seq_one_letter_code
_entity_poly.pdbx_strand_id
1 'polypeptide(L)'
;MCSSDLGIYHWFPKMTGRMYDETLGKIHFWISFVFFNTTFGPMHLIGIDGMPRRVADYADQYAGWNLFISISAFIFGASFFIFLYNMISSWRFGPPAPGNPWGAHTIEWQVSSPPPIFNFDEVPTVVGGPYEYGVPGAVHGVFKTPAASETPAGSRE
;
A
#
# COMPACT_ATOMS: atom_id res chain seq x y z
N MET A 1 6.66 6.32 9.39
CA MET A 1 5.73 6.05 8.28
C MET A 1 4.43 5.56 8.87
N CYS A 2 3.32 6.17 8.50
CA CYS A 2 2.03 5.74 8.99
C CYS A 2 1.63 4.44 8.29
N SER A 3 1.11 3.47 9.02
CA SER A 3 0.65 2.19 8.44
C SER A 3 -0.43 2.39 7.36
N SER A 4 -1.12 3.51 7.39
CA SER A 4 -2.12 3.90 6.38
C SER A 4 -1.53 4.09 4.98
N ASP A 5 -0.35 4.71 4.85
CA ASP A 5 0.26 4.95 3.54
C ASP A 5 0.65 3.63 2.86
N LEU A 6 1.23 2.71 3.64
CA LEU A 6 1.54 1.36 3.18
C LEU A 6 0.28 0.59 2.80
N GLY A 7 -0.78 0.73 3.60
CA GLY A 7 -2.08 0.14 3.30
C GLY A 7 -2.65 0.64 1.99
N ILE A 8 -2.58 1.95 1.73
CA ILE A 8 -3.06 2.53 0.47
C ILE A 8 -2.29 1.93 -0.72
N TYR A 9 -0.95 1.90 -0.69
CA TYR A 9 -0.16 1.28 -1.76
C TYR A 9 -0.50 -0.19 -1.96
N HIS A 10 -0.69 -0.93 -0.86
CA HIS A 10 -0.99 -2.36 -0.92
C HIS A 10 -2.35 -2.63 -1.55
N TRP A 11 -3.38 -1.91 -1.15
CA TRP A 11 -4.75 -2.11 -1.63
C TRP A 11 -5.14 -1.26 -2.83
N PHE A 12 -4.30 -0.32 -3.26
CA PHE A 12 -4.59 0.55 -4.40
C PHE A 12 -5.03 -0.22 -5.66
N PRO A 13 -4.36 -1.34 -6.06
CA PRO A 13 -4.79 -2.12 -7.20
C PRO A 13 -6.21 -2.69 -7.05
N LYS A 14 -6.56 -3.14 -5.84
CA LYS A 14 -7.90 -3.65 -5.54
C LYS A 14 -8.96 -2.57 -5.55
N MET A 15 -8.66 -1.39 -5.00
CA MET A 15 -9.60 -0.30 -4.90
C MET A 15 -9.89 0.37 -6.25
N THR A 16 -8.89 0.50 -7.09
CA THR A 16 -8.97 1.29 -8.33
C THR A 16 -8.96 0.45 -9.61
N GLY A 17 -8.54 -0.81 -9.54
CA GLY A 17 -8.32 -1.66 -10.70
C GLY A 17 -7.09 -1.24 -11.54
N ARG A 18 -6.23 -0.39 -11.00
CA ARG A 18 -5.03 0.11 -11.68
C ARG A 18 -3.79 -0.03 -10.82
N MET A 19 -2.63 -0.21 -11.47
CA MET A 19 -1.34 -0.19 -10.78
C MET A 19 -0.82 1.24 -10.65
N TYR A 20 -0.16 1.52 -9.54
CA TYR A 20 0.56 2.79 -9.34
C TYR A 20 1.97 2.73 -9.93
N ASP A 21 2.61 3.92 -10.07
CA ASP A 21 4.02 3.99 -10.49
C ASP A 21 4.93 3.59 -9.31
N GLU A 22 5.63 2.47 -9.52
CA GLU A 22 6.52 1.89 -8.50
C GLU A 22 7.73 2.78 -8.21
N THR A 23 8.21 3.51 -9.21
CA THR A 23 9.38 4.40 -9.06
C THR A 23 9.03 5.56 -8.15
N LEU A 24 7.89 6.21 -8.39
CA LEU A 24 7.39 7.28 -7.52
C LEU A 24 7.07 6.76 -6.12
N GLY A 25 6.54 5.54 -6.00
CA GLY A 25 6.32 4.87 -4.73
C GLY A 25 7.60 4.67 -3.93
N LYS A 26 8.67 4.20 -4.57
CA LYS A 26 9.99 4.02 -3.95
C LYS A 26 10.62 5.36 -3.53
N ILE A 27 10.51 6.38 -4.37
CA ILE A 27 11.00 7.73 -4.06
C ILE A 27 10.26 8.29 -2.82
N HIS A 28 8.93 8.23 -2.81
CA HIS A 28 8.13 8.63 -1.65
C HIS A 28 8.52 7.86 -0.39
N PHE A 29 8.68 6.54 -0.49
CA PHE A 29 9.08 5.70 0.64
C PHE A 29 10.42 6.15 1.25
N TRP A 30 11.46 6.30 0.41
CA TRP A 30 12.79 6.64 0.92
C TRP A 30 12.87 8.04 1.50
N ILE A 31 12.25 9.02 0.85
CA ILE A 31 12.18 10.38 1.40
C ILE A 31 11.43 10.36 2.74
N SER A 32 10.27 9.75 2.79
CA SER A 32 9.47 9.66 4.01
C SER A 32 10.21 8.92 5.12
N PHE A 33 10.87 7.80 4.82
CA PHE A 33 11.60 7.01 5.80
C PHE A 33 12.77 7.79 6.41
N VAL A 34 13.59 8.42 5.57
CA VAL A 34 14.75 9.21 6.05
C VAL A 34 14.28 10.41 6.87
N PHE A 35 13.37 11.21 6.30
CA PHE A 35 12.96 12.47 6.96
C PHE A 35 12.00 12.26 8.13
N PHE A 36 11.29 11.17 8.21
CA PHE A 36 10.61 10.75 9.44
C PHE A 36 11.63 10.53 10.57
N ASN A 37 12.67 9.74 10.32
CA ASN A 37 13.68 9.46 11.34
C ASN A 37 14.49 10.70 11.73
N THR A 38 14.84 11.57 10.79
CA THR A 38 15.56 12.82 11.08
C THR A 38 14.69 13.89 11.74
N THR A 39 13.38 13.79 11.63
CA THR A 39 12.45 14.66 12.36
C THR A 39 12.24 14.16 13.80
N PHE A 40 11.84 12.90 13.95
CA PHE A 40 11.43 12.38 15.26
C PHE A 40 12.61 11.88 16.12
N GLY A 41 13.68 11.37 15.50
CA GLY A 41 14.88 10.92 16.23
C GLY A 41 15.50 12.03 17.09
N PRO A 42 15.90 13.17 16.49
CA PRO A 42 16.44 14.29 17.26
C PRO A 42 15.50 14.86 18.31
N MET A 43 14.18 14.84 18.06
CA MET A 43 13.20 15.26 19.08
C MET A 43 13.31 14.43 20.37
N HIS A 44 13.61 13.14 20.27
CA HIS A 44 13.83 12.31 21.46
C HIS A 44 15.12 12.70 22.17
N LEU A 45 16.19 12.99 21.42
CA LEU A 45 17.46 13.39 22.02
C LEU A 45 17.37 14.70 22.78
N ILE A 46 16.81 15.74 22.16
CA ILE A 46 16.63 17.04 22.85
C ILE A 46 15.62 16.96 24.01
N GLY A 47 14.64 16.04 23.92
CA GLY A 47 13.71 15.78 25.02
C GLY A 47 14.38 15.13 26.25
N ILE A 48 15.34 14.22 26.01
CA ILE A 48 16.14 13.61 27.10
C ILE A 48 17.09 14.65 27.70
N ASP A 49 17.60 15.57 26.88
CA ASP A 49 18.49 16.67 27.32
C ASP A 49 17.74 17.78 28.12
N GLY A 50 16.43 17.63 28.30
CA GLY A 50 15.60 18.46 29.14
C GLY A 50 14.80 19.55 28.45
N MET A 51 14.71 19.54 27.13
CA MET A 51 13.85 20.48 26.41
C MET A 51 12.36 20.19 26.69
N PRO A 52 11.57 21.16 27.23
CA PRO A 52 10.15 20.98 27.47
C PRO A 52 9.36 20.81 26.17
N ARG A 53 8.24 20.12 26.24
CA ARG A 53 7.31 19.99 25.11
C ARG A 53 6.43 21.23 24.97
N ARG A 54 6.02 21.53 23.74
CA ARG A 54 4.97 22.53 23.43
C ARG A 54 5.28 23.93 23.97
N VAL A 55 6.54 24.30 23.98
CA VAL A 55 6.96 25.65 24.36
C VAL A 55 7.12 26.51 23.09
N ALA A 56 6.72 27.76 23.18
CA ALA A 56 6.90 28.73 22.10
C ALA A 56 8.33 29.30 22.11
N ASP A 57 8.97 29.31 23.26
CA ASP A 57 10.34 29.78 23.45
C ASP A 57 11.18 28.70 24.15
N TYR A 58 12.41 28.50 23.68
CA TYR A 58 13.33 27.48 24.17
C TYR A 58 14.75 28.05 24.26
N ALA A 59 15.60 27.39 25.07
CA ALA A 59 16.98 27.85 25.24
C ALA A 59 17.77 27.81 23.92
N ASP A 60 18.61 28.82 23.70
CA ASP A 60 19.41 29.01 22.48
C ASP A 60 20.22 27.77 22.06
N GLN A 61 20.63 26.94 23.02
CA GLN A 61 21.35 25.68 22.76
C GLN A 61 20.56 24.70 21.88
N TYR A 62 19.23 24.77 21.87
CA TYR A 62 18.37 23.92 21.07
C TYR A 62 18.00 24.50 19.71
N ALA A 63 18.38 25.76 19.44
CA ALA A 63 17.96 26.47 18.20
C ALA A 63 18.42 25.74 16.94
N GLY A 64 19.66 25.25 16.88
CA GLY A 64 20.17 24.49 15.76
C GLY A 64 19.45 23.16 15.53
N TRP A 65 19.14 22.43 16.60
CA TRP A 65 18.39 21.18 16.52
C TRP A 65 16.95 21.42 16.07
N ASN A 66 16.27 22.45 16.59
CA ASN A 66 14.93 22.79 16.19
C ASN A 66 14.84 23.23 14.73
N LEU A 67 15.84 23.97 14.24
CA LEU A 67 15.93 24.33 12.82
C LEU A 67 16.10 23.10 11.94
N PHE A 68 17.01 22.18 12.28
CA PHE A 68 17.21 20.92 11.57
C PHE A 68 15.94 20.07 11.53
N ILE A 69 15.28 19.90 12.68
CA ILE A 69 14.01 19.17 12.79
C ILE A 69 12.93 19.82 11.92
N SER A 70 12.84 21.14 11.92
CA SER A 70 11.84 21.88 11.14
C SER A 70 12.06 21.68 9.64
N ILE A 71 13.29 21.82 9.16
CA ILE A 71 13.64 21.55 7.76
C ILE A 71 13.28 20.12 7.38
N SER A 72 13.65 19.15 8.22
CA SER A 72 13.33 17.73 8.01
C SER A 72 11.83 17.49 7.96
N ALA A 73 11.06 18.13 8.83
CA ALA A 73 9.60 18.01 8.85
C ALA A 73 8.95 18.60 7.60
N PHE A 74 9.45 19.73 7.07
CA PHE A 74 8.96 20.28 5.82
C PHE A 74 9.24 19.38 4.62
N ILE A 75 10.43 18.77 4.54
CA ILE A 75 10.76 17.82 3.46
C ILE A 75 9.91 16.56 3.60
N PHE A 76 9.72 16.06 4.82
CA PHE A 76 8.81 14.94 5.09
C PHE A 76 7.38 15.28 4.65
N GLY A 77 6.85 16.45 5.01
CA GLY A 77 5.54 16.93 4.55
C GLY A 77 5.45 17.05 3.03
N ALA A 78 6.50 17.57 2.39
CA ALA A 78 6.55 17.68 0.93
C ALA A 78 6.52 16.33 0.22
N SER A 79 7.03 15.25 0.84
CA SER A 79 6.98 13.91 0.26
C SER A 79 5.54 13.40 0.01
N PHE A 80 4.56 13.88 0.79
CA PHE A 80 3.15 13.54 0.57
C PHE A 80 2.58 14.10 -0.74
N PHE A 81 3.15 15.16 -1.30
CA PHE A 81 2.75 15.61 -2.63
C PHE A 81 3.14 14.60 -3.71
N ILE A 82 4.29 13.92 -3.55
CA ILE A 82 4.71 12.83 -4.45
C ILE A 82 3.70 11.67 -4.35
N PHE A 83 3.31 11.32 -3.12
CA PHE A 83 2.28 10.30 -2.88
C PHE A 83 0.95 10.65 -3.56
N LEU A 84 0.43 11.84 -3.32
CA LEU A 84 -0.83 12.30 -3.91
C LEU A 84 -0.77 12.33 -5.44
N TYR A 85 0.32 12.84 -5.99
CA TYR A 85 0.53 12.85 -7.43
C TYR A 85 0.52 11.44 -8.01
N ASN A 86 1.26 10.51 -7.37
CA ASN A 86 1.30 9.12 -7.79
C ASN A 86 -0.09 8.48 -7.76
N MET A 87 -0.84 8.64 -6.66
CA MET A 87 -2.18 8.07 -6.52
C MET A 87 -3.15 8.62 -7.56
N ILE A 88 -3.21 9.96 -7.75
CA ILE A 88 -4.14 10.61 -8.69
C ILE A 88 -3.77 10.29 -10.14
N SER A 89 -2.49 10.36 -10.49
CA SER A 89 -2.00 10.05 -11.82
C SER A 89 -2.26 8.58 -12.18
N SER A 90 -1.95 7.67 -11.27
CA SER A 90 -2.12 6.23 -11.49
C SER A 90 -3.60 5.85 -11.55
N TRP A 91 -4.46 6.50 -10.79
CA TRP A 91 -5.90 6.28 -10.88
C TRP A 91 -6.46 6.66 -12.25
N ARG A 92 -5.92 7.72 -12.88
CA ARG A 92 -6.39 8.17 -14.20
C ARG A 92 -5.71 7.45 -15.36
N PHE A 93 -4.40 7.23 -15.28
CA PHE A 93 -3.55 6.83 -16.39
C PHE A 93 -2.76 5.54 -16.13
N GLY A 94 -2.84 4.97 -14.93
CA GLY A 94 -2.12 3.75 -14.58
C GLY A 94 -2.55 2.55 -15.42
N PRO A 95 -1.66 1.57 -15.64
CA PRO A 95 -2.01 0.33 -16.31
C PRO A 95 -3.04 -0.47 -15.51
N PRO A 96 -3.85 -1.31 -16.16
CA PRO A 96 -4.81 -2.15 -15.47
C PRO A 96 -4.10 -3.11 -14.50
N ALA A 97 -4.66 -3.25 -13.30
CA ALA A 97 -4.11 -4.13 -12.29
C ALA A 97 -4.55 -5.58 -12.54
N PRO A 98 -3.64 -6.56 -12.41
CA PRO A 98 -4.03 -7.97 -12.36
C PRO A 98 -4.84 -8.25 -11.10
N GLY A 99 -5.59 -9.36 -11.09
CA GLY A 99 -6.38 -9.78 -9.91
C GLY A 99 -5.50 -10.00 -8.67
N ASN A 100 -4.30 -10.53 -8.84
CA ASN A 100 -3.34 -10.78 -7.77
C ASN A 100 -1.95 -10.22 -8.12
N PRO A 101 -1.71 -8.91 -7.95
CA PRO A 101 -0.43 -8.30 -8.27
C PRO A 101 0.72 -8.73 -7.34
N TRP A 102 0.40 -9.24 -6.15
CA TRP A 102 1.39 -9.56 -5.10
C TRP A 102 1.70 -11.06 -5.01
N GLY A 103 1.00 -11.92 -5.76
CA GLY A 103 1.12 -13.37 -5.59
C GLY A 103 0.66 -13.85 -4.21
N ALA A 104 -0.27 -13.14 -3.58
CA ALA A 104 -0.78 -13.46 -2.26
C ALA A 104 -1.78 -14.63 -2.32
N HIS A 105 -1.82 -15.45 -1.26
CA HIS A 105 -2.67 -16.65 -1.20
C HIS A 105 -4.06 -16.37 -0.61
N THR A 106 -4.24 -15.24 0.06
CA THR A 106 -5.50 -14.91 0.71
C THR A 106 -6.64 -14.66 -0.29
N ILE A 107 -7.86 -14.96 0.12
CA ILE A 107 -9.05 -15.00 -0.76
C ILE A 107 -9.31 -13.65 -1.45
N GLU A 108 -9.05 -12.54 -0.77
CA GLU A 108 -9.24 -11.20 -1.35
C GLU A 108 -8.36 -10.93 -2.59
N TRP A 109 -7.24 -11.64 -2.72
CA TRP A 109 -6.36 -11.53 -3.88
C TRP A 109 -6.68 -12.51 -4.99
N GLN A 110 -7.62 -13.42 -4.78
CA GLN A 110 -8.06 -14.38 -5.80
C GLN A 110 -9.24 -13.87 -6.64
N VAL A 111 -9.82 -12.72 -6.30
CA VAL A 111 -10.87 -12.05 -7.06
C VAL A 111 -10.31 -10.99 -8.00
N SER A 112 -11.15 -10.51 -8.93
CA SER A 112 -10.78 -9.44 -9.86
C SER A 112 -10.41 -8.13 -9.16
N SER A 113 -9.74 -7.24 -9.86
CA SER A 113 -9.42 -5.88 -9.41
C SER A 113 -10.06 -4.85 -10.36
N PRO A 114 -11.06 -4.06 -9.95
CA PRO A 114 -11.73 -4.08 -8.63
C PRO A 114 -12.59 -5.34 -8.40
N PRO A 115 -12.90 -5.67 -7.12
CA PRO A 115 -13.77 -6.81 -6.81
C PRO A 115 -15.22 -6.52 -7.23
N PRO A 116 -16.06 -7.57 -7.48
CA PRO A 116 -17.46 -7.41 -7.71
C PRO A 116 -18.18 -6.83 -6.48
N ILE A 117 -19.42 -6.32 -6.65
CA ILE A 117 -20.19 -5.63 -5.59
C ILE A 117 -20.37 -6.53 -4.36
N PHE A 118 -20.53 -7.83 -4.53
CA PHE A 118 -20.69 -8.81 -3.45
C PHE A 118 -19.36 -9.48 -3.05
N ASN A 119 -18.22 -8.98 -3.50
CA ASN A 119 -16.86 -9.53 -3.36
C ASN A 119 -16.65 -10.86 -4.09
N PHE A 120 -17.63 -11.75 -4.09
CA PHE A 120 -17.58 -13.06 -4.75
C PHE A 120 -18.86 -13.30 -5.50
N ASP A 121 -18.77 -13.76 -6.73
CA ASP A 121 -19.92 -14.22 -7.52
C ASP A 121 -20.43 -15.58 -7.01
N GLU A 122 -19.52 -16.42 -6.50
CA GLU A 122 -19.79 -17.68 -5.82
C GLU A 122 -19.01 -17.79 -4.52
N VAL A 123 -19.59 -18.44 -3.52
CA VAL A 123 -18.91 -18.64 -2.23
C VAL A 123 -17.70 -19.56 -2.40
N PRO A 124 -16.46 -19.07 -2.14
CA PRO A 124 -15.28 -19.90 -2.27
C PRO A 124 -15.22 -21.00 -1.22
N THR A 125 -14.75 -22.18 -1.61
CA THR A 125 -14.45 -23.27 -0.67
C THR A 125 -13.03 -23.11 -0.17
N VAL A 126 -12.84 -22.91 1.12
CA VAL A 126 -11.52 -22.82 1.75
C VAL A 126 -10.91 -24.21 1.84
N VAL A 127 -9.74 -24.39 1.22
CA VAL A 127 -9.06 -25.68 1.11
C VAL A 127 -7.67 -25.71 1.76
N GLY A 128 -7.08 -24.53 2.03
CA GLY A 128 -5.74 -24.43 2.62
C GLY A 128 -5.59 -23.24 3.55
N GLY A 129 -4.42 -23.09 4.15
CA GLY A 129 -4.08 -21.94 5.00
C GLY A 129 -3.72 -20.69 4.18
N PRO A 130 -3.97 -19.47 4.71
CA PRO A 130 -3.64 -18.23 4.00
C PRO A 130 -2.13 -17.93 3.96
N TYR A 131 -1.32 -18.64 4.73
CA TYR A 131 0.12 -18.38 4.92
C TYR A 131 1.03 -19.51 4.39
N GLU A 132 0.51 -20.38 3.57
CA GLU A 132 1.27 -21.50 2.97
C GLU A 132 2.17 -21.02 1.81
N TYR A 133 2.96 -19.97 2.05
CA TYR A 133 3.91 -19.44 1.08
C TYR A 133 5.08 -20.41 0.86
N GLY A 134 5.43 -20.62 -0.42
CA GLY A 134 6.52 -21.52 -0.79
C GLY A 134 6.12 -23.00 -0.91
N VAL A 135 4.88 -23.35 -0.64
CA VAL A 135 4.35 -24.69 -0.89
C VAL A 135 3.85 -24.77 -2.33
N PRO A 136 4.43 -25.63 -3.20
CA PRO A 136 3.98 -25.73 -4.59
C PRO A 136 2.50 -26.13 -4.68
N GLY A 137 1.70 -25.33 -5.39
CA GLY A 137 0.27 -25.60 -5.58
C GLY A 137 -0.63 -25.23 -4.39
N ALA A 138 -0.10 -24.57 -3.34
CA ALA A 138 -0.92 -24.10 -2.24
C ALA A 138 -1.93 -23.04 -2.72
N VAL A 139 -3.20 -23.25 -2.41
CA VAL A 139 -4.32 -22.35 -2.73
C VAL A 139 -5.20 -22.25 -1.49
N HIS A 140 -5.52 -21.02 -1.07
CA HIS A 140 -6.36 -20.81 0.11
C HIS A 140 -7.84 -21.08 -0.18
N GLY A 141 -8.36 -20.61 -1.32
CA GLY A 141 -9.75 -20.81 -1.73
C GLY A 141 -9.86 -21.32 -3.16
N VAL A 142 -10.84 -22.20 -3.39
CA VAL A 142 -11.19 -22.67 -4.72
C VAL A 142 -12.58 -22.13 -5.07
N PHE A 143 -12.66 -21.47 -6.21
CA PHE A 143 -13.91 -21.05 -6.83
C PHE A 143 -14.37 -22.17 -7.77
N LYS A 144 -15.64 -22.54 -7.73
CA LYS A 144 -16.21 -23.40 -8.76
C LYS A 144 -16.19 -22.60 -10.06
N THR A 145 -15.32 -22.95 -10.97
CA THR A 145 -15.40 -22.46 -12.35
C THR A 145 -16.75 -22.90 -12.89
N PRO A 146 -17.60 -21.99 -13.41
CA PRO A 146 -18.79 -22.45 -14.12
C PRO A 146 -18.33 -23.43 -15.17
N ALA A 147 -18.84 -24.66 -15.14
CA ALA A 147 -18.56 -25.66 -16.16
C ALA A 147 -18.75 -24.97 -17.51
N ALA A 148 -17.70 -24.94 -18.32
CA ALA A 148 -17.78 -24.39 -19.65
C ALA A 148 -19.03 -25.00 -20.28
N SER A 149 -20.02 -24.16 -20.63
CA SER A 149 -21.24 -24.61 -21.26
C SER A 149 -20.82 -25.43 -22.47
N GLU A 150 -21.01 -26.73 -22.40
CA GLU A 150 -20.87 -27.60 -23.55
C GLU A 150 -21.79 -27.02 -24.61
N THR A 151 -21.20 -26.34 -25.59
CA THR A 151 -21.92 -25.96 -26.77
C THR A 151 -22.35 -27.26 -27.43
N PRO A 152 -23.65 -27.56 -27.55
CA PRO A 152 -24.06 -28.79 -28.22
C PRO A 152 -23.56 -28.71 -29.64
N ALA A 153 -22.71 -29.68 -30.00
CA ALA A 153 -22.24 -29.85 -31.34
C ALA A 153 -23.47 -29.96 -32.26
N GLY A 154 -23.70 -28.91 -33.05
CA GLY A 154 -24.79 -28.88 -34.01
C GLY A 154 -24.65 -30.06 -34.95
N SER A 155 -25.64 -30.94 -34.91
CA SER A 155 -25.92 -31.91 -35.96
C SER A 155 -26.04 -31.17 -37.30
N ARG A 156 -25.09 -31.37 -38.16
CA ARG A 156 -25.25 -31.09 -39.59
C ARG A 156 -25.92 -32.32 -40.21
N GLU A 157 -27.12 -32.19 -40.62
CA GLU A 157 -27.70 -32.85 -41.80
C GLU A 157 -27.92 -31.81 -42.89
#